data_c93f2d2c85c0e7828e8d33369d2c97cd
#
_entry.id   c93f2d2c85c0e7828e8d33369d2c97cd
#
_cell.length_a   1.000
_cell.length_b   1.000
_cell.length_c   1.000
_cell.angle_alpha   90.00
_cell.angle_beta   90.00
_cell.angle_gamma   90.00
#
_symmetry.space_group_name_H-M   'P 1'
#
loop_
_entity.id
_entity.type
_entity.pdbx_description
1 polymer ?
#
loop_
_entity_poly.entity_id
_entity_poly.type
_entity_poly.pdbx_seq_one_letter_code
_entity_poly.pdbx_strand_id
1 'polypeptide(L)'
;MVGGRSMLASQIPIRERKNSAPQGVLTILYDRTEMLHMSDELFGARSMIDALRSYNHEFSNKLHVILGYLEAGQIQKAICSIVNSNLISGQLICQTADQLRVSELCALMIGKMLHAAERGIQLTLAEGSCCIEQDLLIPVEDMVTVMGNLLENAIEELSSGVHAVKEIEFGLYCRPDCSLLVCTDTGGGISPEVRSRMFEKGASTKGQYRGTGLYAVQSVVRRYAGKIDVDTEPGEGTSFTITFTREEAD
;
A
#
# COMPACT_ATOMS: atom_id res chain seq x y z
N MET A 1 0.41 11.23 -25.00
CA MET A 1 1.31 12.08 -24.21
C MET A 1 2.34 12.69 -25.15
N VAL A 2 2.64 13.98 -25.05
CA VAL A 2 3.68 14.66 -25.84
C VAL A 2 4.66 15.26 -24.84
N GLY A 3 5.93 14.85 -24.89
CA GLY A 3 6.98 15.35 -23.99
C GLY A 3 6.69 15.16 -22.47
N GLY A 4 6.08 14.05 -22.07
CA GLY A 4 5.73 13.77 -20.67
C GLY A 4 4.51 14.53 -20.11
N ARG A 5 3.83 15.36 -20.93
CA ARG A 5 2.66 16.14 -20.54
C ARG A 5 1.36 15.48 -20.99
N SER A 6 0.32 15.57 -20.15
CA SER A 6 -1.03 15.11 -20.48
C SER A 6 -1.77 16.21 -21.23
N MET A 7 -2.09 15.96 -22.50
CA MET A 7 -2.75 16.94 -23.38
C MET A 7 -4.15 16.44 -23.74
N LEU A 8 -5.15 17.34 -23.65
CA LEU A 8 -6.47 17.11 -24.24
C LEU A 8 -6.51 17.78 -25.60
N ALA A 9 -6.81 17.02 -26.65
CA ALA A 9 -6.98 17.54 -27.99
C ALA A 9 -8.47 17.67 -28.32
N SER A 10 -8.90 18.87 -28.71
CA SER A 10 -10.22 19.12 -29.28
C SER A 10 -10.08 19.43 -30.76
N GLN A 11 -10.83 18.73 -31.60
CA GLN A 11 -10.81 18.92 -33.04
C GLN A 11 -12.11 19.51 -33.55
N ILE A 12 -12.02 20.65 -34.21
CA ILE A 12 -13.17 21.37 -34.75
C ILE A 12 -13.01 21.42 -36.28
N PRO A 13 -13.95 20.83 -37.05
CA PRO A 13 -13.88 20.90 -38.52
C PRO A 13 -14.15 22.32 -39.02
N ILE A 14 -13.25 22.86 -39.84
CA ILE A 14 -13.42 24.14 -40.53
C ILE A 14 -14.20 23.91 -41.82
N ARG A 15 -15.35 24.59 -41.93
CA ARG A 15 -16.25 24.51 -43.10
C ARG A 15 -16.52 25.91 -43.60
N GLU A 16 -16.56 26.07 -44.92
CA GLU A 16 -16.86 27.34 -45.56
C GLU A 16 -18.35 27.71 -45.45
N ARG A 17 -19.22 26.71 -45.39
CA ARG A 17 -20.67 26.84 -45.13
C ARG A 17 -21.12 25.70 -44.23
N LYS A 18 -22.23 25.89 -43.52
CA LYS A 18 -22.76 24.97 -42.48
C LYS A 18 -22.96 23.51 -42.96
N ASN A 19 -23.09 23.27 -44.26
CA ASN A 19 -23.30 21.94 -44.86
C ASN A 19 -22.23 21.56 -45.92
N SER A 20 -21.13 22.29 -46.03
CA SER A 20 -20.03 21.92 -46.95
C SER A 20 -19.09 20.88 -46.34
N ALA A 21 -18.38 20.14 -47.18
CA ALA A 21 -17.32 19.26 -46.72
C ALA A 21 -16.26 20.05 -45.93
N PRO A 22 -15.68 19.48 -44.88
CA PRO A 22 -14.66 20.16 -44.12
C PRO A 22 -13.40 20.40 -44.97
N GLN A 23 -12.94 21.64 -45.04
CA GLN A 23 -11.71 22.04 -45.73
C GLN A 23 -10.45 21.90 -44.88
N GLY A 24 -10.64 21.75 -43.56
CA GLY A 24 -9.55 21.64 -42.60
C GLY A 24 -10.07 21.27 -41.21
N VAL A 25 -9.16 21.07 -40.30
CA VAL A 25 -9.44 20.78 -38.88
C VAL A 25 -8.61 21.72 -38.04
N LEU A 26 -9.27 22.47 -37.15
CA LEU A 26 -8.60 23.21 -36.06
C LEU A 26 -8.41 22.26 -34.87
N THR A 27 -7.17 22.02 -34.50
CA THR A 27 -6.84 21.23 -33.31
C THR A 27 -6.41 22.16 -32.20
N ILE A 28 -7.13 22.15 -31.11
CA ILE A 28 -6.80 22.90 -29.89
C ILE A 28 -6.24 21.90 -28.87
N LEU A 29 -5.03 22.14 -28.39
CA LEU A 29 -4.38 21.32 -27.36
C LEU A 29 -4.42 22.05 -26.02
N TYR A 30 -4.98 21.39 -25.01
CA TYR A 30 -5.02 21.89 -23.63
C TYR A 30 -4.04 21.06 -22.78
N ASP A 31 -3.09 21.71 -22.14
CA ASP A 31 -2.23 21.07 -21.13
C ASP A 31 -3.05 20.85 -19.84
N ARG A 32 -3.21 19.60 -19.45
CA ARG A 32 -3.94 19.20 -18.25
C ARG A 32 -3.04 18.62 -17.16
N THR A 33 -1.74 18.69 -17.31
CA THR A 33 -0.79 18.05 -16.40
C THR A 33 -0.99 18.52 -14.96
N GLU A 34 -1.03 19.85 -14.76
CA GLU A 34 -1.22 20.45 -13.42
C GLU A 34 -2.61 20.14 -12.83
N MET A 35 -3.66 20.14 -13.66
CA MET A 35 -5.02 19.80 -13.24
C MET A 35 -5.16 18.33 -12.82
N LEU A 36 -4.44 17.43 -13.47
CA LEU A 36 -4.41 16.01 -13.10
C LEU A 36 -3.66 15.82 -11.77
N HIS A 37 -2.51 16.48 -11.58
CA HIS A 37 -1.80 16.45 -10.31
C HIS A 37 -2.66 16.96 -9.15
N MET A 38 -3.32 18.10 -9.30
CA MET A 38 -4.26 18.62 -8.29
C MET A 38 -5.44 17.65 -8.04
N SER A 39 -5.93 16.99 -9.10
CA SER A 39 -7.01 15.99 -8.96
C SER A 39 -6.55 14.78 -8.15
N ASP A 40 -5.33 14.29 -8.39
CA ASP A 40 -4.75 13.14 -7.70
C ASP A 40 -4.48 13.47 -6.22
N GLU A 41 -3.96 14.66 -5.91
CA GLU A 41 -3.80 15.16 -4.54
C GLU A 41 -5.16 15.27 -3.80
N LEU A 42 -6.18 15.82 -4.46
CA LEU A 42 -7.54 15.91 -3.89
C LEU A 42 -8.16 14.54 -3.69
N PHE A 43 -7.89 13.58 -4.59
CA PHE A 43 -8.38 12.21 -4.45
C PHE A 43 -7.70 11.50 -3.27
N GLY A 44 -6.39 11.67 -3.10
CA GLY A 44 -5.65 11.19 -1.94
C GLY A 44 -6.16 11.76 -0.63
N ALA A 45 -6.36 13.07 -0.56
CA ALA A 45 -6.91 13.74 0.62
C ALA A 45 -8.35 13.28 0.95
N ARG A 46 -9.21 13.09 -0.05
CA ARG A 46 -10.56 12.55 0.15
C ARG A 46 -10.54 11.12 0.66
N SER A 47 -9.70 10.26 0.08
CA SER A 47 -9.53 8.88 0.54
C SER A 47 -9.07 8.80 1.99
N MET A 48 -8.20 9.72 2.41
CA MET A 48 -7.74 9.83 3.79
C MET A 48 -8.88 10.28 4.73
N ILE A 49 -9.68 11.27 4.32
CA ILE A 49 -10.85 11.73 5.09
C ILE A 49 -11.89 10.61 5.24
N ASP A 50 -12.14 9.85 4.18
CA ASP A 50 -13.10 8.75 4.21
C ASP A 50 -12.60 7.58 5.08
N ALA A 51 -11.30 7.30 5.04
CA ALA A 51 -10.67 6.34 5.95
C ALA A 51 -10.77 6.78 7.41
N LEU A 52 -10.51 8.07 7.70
CA LEU A 52 -10.67 8.64 9.05
C LEU A 52 -12.14 8.63 9.52
N ARG A 53 -13.09 8.88 8.63
CA ARG A 53 -14.53 8.79 8.97
C ARG A 53 -14.92 7.34 9.28
N SER A 54 -14.48 6.39 8.46
CA SER A 54 -14.72 4.96 8.70
C SER A 54 -14.15 4.52 10.04
N TYR A 55 -12.91 4.93 10.34
CA TYR A 55 -12.26 4.67 11.61
C TYR A 55 -13.02 5.27 12.80
N ASN A 56 -13.46 6.54 12.71
CA ASN A 56 -14.27 7.17 13.75
C ASN A 56 -15.60 6.45 13.99
N HIS A 57 -16.27 6.00 12.94
CA HIS A 57 -17.51 5.21 13.08
C HIS A 57 -17.26 3.88 13.76
N GLU A 58 -16.20 3.18 13.39
CA GLU A 58 -15.84 1.91 14.00
C GLU A 58 -15.43 2.07 15.47
N PHE A 59 -14.63 3.09 15.78
CA PHE A 59 -14.26 3.44 17.16
C PHE A 59 -15.49 3.77 18.01
N SER A 60 -16.42 4.57 17.49
CA SER A 60 -17.68 4.87 18.16
C SER A 60 -18.51 3.62 18.40
N ASN A 61 -18.58 2.69 17.44
CA ASN A 61 -19.27 1.42 17.60
C ASN A 61 -18.64 0.55 18.69
N LYS A 62 -17.30 0.49 18.76
CA LYS A 62 -16.57 -0.23 19.81
C LYS A 62 -16.87 0.37 21.19
N LEU A 63 -16.89 1.70 21.32
CA LEU A 63 -17.27 2.37 22.57
C LEU A 63 -18.72 2.07 22.98
N HIS A 64 -19.67 2.04 22.05
CA HIS A 64 -21.07 1.70 22.36
C HIS A 64 -21.22 0.26 22.84
N VAL A 65 -20.45 -0.69 22.26
CA VAL A 65 -20.45 -2.09 22.73
C VAL A 65 -19.89 -2.20 24.16
N ILE A 66 -18.81 -1.49 24.47
CA ILE A 66 -18.23 -1.44 25.81
C ILE A 66 -19.23 -0.86 26.79
N LEU A 67 -19.87 0.26 26.45
CA LEU A 67 -20.90 0.89 27.26
C LEU A 67 -22.07 -0.07 27.53
N GLY A 68 -22.57 -0.75 26.50
CA GLY A 68 -23.63 -1.77 26.62
C GLY A 68 -23.24 -2.92 27.56
N TYR A 69 -21.97 -3.38 27.55
CA TYR A 69 -21.50 -4.37 28.53
C TYR A 69 -21.48 -3.82 29.96
N LEU A 70 -21.07 -2.57 30.15
CA LEU A 70 -21.06 -1.93 31.48
C LEU A 70 -22.49 -1.73 32.00
N GLU A 71 -23.41 -1.24 31.18
CA GLU A 71 -24.83 -1.06 31.54
C GLU A 71 -25.51 -2.39 31.86
N ALA A 72 -25.13 -3.48 31.17
CA ALA A 72 -25.61 -4.84 31.45
C ALA A 72 -24.92 -5.51 32.63
N GLY A 73 -24.03 -4.83 33.36
CA GLY A 73 -23.28 -5.38 34.50
C GLY A 73 -22.23 -6.44 34.12
N GLN A 74 -21.92 -6.58 32.83
CA GLN A 74 -20.98 -7.58 32.31
C GLN A 74 -19.54 -7.03 32.29
N ILE A 75 -19.03 -6.65 33.46
CA ILE A 75 -17.75 -5.95 33.62
C ILE A 75 -16.60 -6.72 32.99
N GLN A 76 -16.54 -8.05 33.12
CA GLN A 76 -15.48 -8.85 32.52
C GLN A 76 -15.46 -8.79 30.99
N LYS A 77 -16.63 -8.75 30.36
CA LYS A 77 -16.72 -8.60 28.89
C LYS A 77 -16.32 -7.19 28.44
N ALA A 78 -16.66 -6.17 29.22
CA ALA A 78 -16.21 -4.81 28.96
C ALA A 78 -14.68 -4.72 29.05
N ILE A 79 -14.08 -5.30 30.10
CA ILE A 79 -12.61 -5.35 30.27
C ILE A 79 -11.96 -6.11 29.09
N CYS A 80 -12.46 -7.29 28.75
CA CYS A 80 -11.96 -8.04 27.59
C CYS A 80 -12.09 -7.24 26.27
N SER A 81 -13.20 -6.53 26.08
CA SER A 81 -13.40 -5.69 24.89
C SER A 81 -12.44 -4.51 24.85
N ILE A 82 -12.11 -3.89 25.99
CA ILE A 82 -11.13 -2.80 26.10
C ILE A 82 -9.72 -3.33 25.85
N VAL A 83 -9.35 -4.45 26.47
CA VAL A 83 -8.03 -5.06 26.30
C VAL A 83 -7.82 -5.52 24.86
N ASN A 84 -8.84 -6.13 24.23
CA ASN A 84 -8.79 -6.53 22.83
C ASN A 84 -8.89 -5.35 21.84
N SER A 85 -9.44 -4.20 22.25
CA SER A 85 -9.46 -2.99 21.43
C SER A 85 -8.16 -2.16 21.50
N ASN A 86 -7.29 -2.44 22.49
CA ASN A 86 -5.90 -1.96 22.50
C ASN A 86 -5.02 -2.83 21.57
N LEU A 87 -5.50 -3.09 20.36
CA LEU A 87 -4.82 -3.94 19.38
C LEU A 87 -3.44 -3.39 19.01
N ILE A 88 -3.23 -2.10 19.18
CA ILE A 88 -1.91 -1.46 19.02
C ILE A 88 -1.72 -0.47 20.18
N SER A 89 -0.61 -0.59 20.91
CA SER A 89 -0.29 0.36 21.97
C SER A 89 0.06 1.73 21.39
N GLY A 90 -0.32 2.81 22.08
CA GLY A 90 0.07 4.17 21.69
C GLY A 90 1.60 4.32 21.55
N GLN A 91 2.37 3.55 22.31
CA GLN A 91 3.82 3.50 22.21
C GLN A 91 4.30 2.97 20.85
N LEU A 92 3.67 1.92 20.31
CA LEU A 92 4.00 1.37 19.01
C LEU A 92 3.70 2.37 17.86
N ILE A 93 2.60 3.12 17.98
CA ILE A 93 2.25 4.20 17.04
C ILE A 93 3.32 5.29 17.06
N CYS A 94 3.74 5.75 18.25
CA CYS A 94 4.78 6.76 18.37
C CYS A 94 6.12 6.26 17.82
N GLN A 95 6.53 5.03 18.13
CA GLN A 95 7.74 4.44 17.58
C GLN A 95 7.71 4.35 16.04
N THR A 96 6.59 3.93 15.47
CA THR A 96 6.42 3.89 14.00
C THR A 96 6.55 5.28 13.38
N ALA A 97 5.98 6.31 14.01
CA ALA A 97 6.06 7.69 13.53
C ALA A 97 7.48 8.27 13.64
N ASP A 98 8.24 7.88 14.66
CA ASP A 98 9.65 8.30 14.82
C ASP A 98 10.56 7.65 13.78
N GLN A 99 10.27 6.42 13.38
CA GLN A 99 11.05 5.64 12.40
C GLN A 99 10.66 6.00 10.95
N LEU A 100 9.36 6.11 10.66
CA LEU A 100 8.84 6.45 9.33
C LEU A 100 8.35 7.90 9.32
N ARG A 101 9.26 8.83 8.99
CA ARG A 101 8.97 10.28 8.99
C ARG A 101 8.32 10.79 7.70
N VAL A 102 7.92 9.88 6.81
CA VAL A 102 7.11 10.15 5.62
C VAL A 102 5.67 9.85 5.99
N SER A 103 4.81 10.86 6.00
CA SER A 103 3.44 10.81 6.55
C SER A 103 2.60 9.70 5.93
N GLU A 104 2.67 9.52 4.63
CA GLU A 104 1.90 8.53 3.86
C GLU A 104 2.34 7.10 4.21
N LEU A 105 3.66 6.86 4.34
CA LEU A 105 4.21 5.55 4.69
C LEU A 105 3.93 5.20 6.16
N CYS A 106 4.03 6.19 7.05
CA CYS A 106 3.67 6.04 8.46
C CYS A 106 2.17 5.68 8.61
N ALA A 107 1.29 6.44 7.96
CA ALA A 107 -0.15 6.21 7.99
C ALA A 107 -0.52 4.83 7.40
N LEU A 108 0.11 4.44 6.28
CA LEU A 108 -0.07 3.12 5.70
C LEU A 108 0.34 2.01 6.66
N MET A 109 1.53 2.12 7.29
CA MET A 109 2.04 1.12 8.23
C MET A 109 1.11 0.96 9.43
N ILE A 110 0.71 2.06 10.06
CA ILE A 110 -0.23 2.03 11.20
C ILE A 110 -1.56 1.41 10.78
N GLY A 111 -2.11 1.78 9.62
CA GLY A 111 -3.34 1.21 9.08
C GLY A 111 -3.24 -0.30 8.85
N LYS A 112 -2.11 -0.78 8.33
CA LYS A 112 -1.85 -2.21 8.13
C LYS A 112 -1.64 -2.97 9.44
N MET A 113 -0.99 -2.35 10.44
CA MET A 113 -0.87 -2.92 11.79
C MET A 113 -2.25 -3.13 12.44
N LEU A 114 -3.13 -2.14 12.35
CA LEU A 114 -4.51 -2.24 12.86
C LEU A 114 -5.28 -3.36 12.14
N HIS A 115 -5.21 -3.39 10.82
CA HIS A 115 -5.86 -4.39 9.99
C HIS A 115 -5.38 -5.82 10.27
N ALA A 116 -4.07 -6.00 10.47
CA ALA A 116 -3.47 -7.28 10.85
C ALA A 116 -3.95 -7.71 12.25
N ALA A 117 -3.91 -6.81 13.22
CA ALA A 117 -4.31 -7.08 14.59
C ALA A 117 -5.79 -7.51 14.71
N GLU A 118 -6.70 -6.93 13.91
CA GLU A 118 -8.11 -7.35 13.82
C GLU A 118 -8.27 -8.81 13.37
N ARG A 119 -7.28 -9.37 12.67
CA ARG A 119 -7.22 -10.75 12.20
C ARG A 119 -6.39 -11.67 13.10
N GLY A 120 -5.93 -11.15 14.25
CA GLY A 120 -5.06 -11.87 15.16
C GLY A 120 -3.65 -12.10 14.60
N ILE A 121 -3.20 -11.23 13.71
CA ILE A 121 -1.86 -11.24 13.11
C ILE A 121 -1.03 -10.15 13.79
N GLN A 122 0.16 -10.50 14.24
CA GLN A 122 1.12 -9.54 14.79
C GLN A 122 1.98 -8.98 13.64
N LEU A 123 1.77 -7.71 13.30
CA LEU A 123 2.61 -6.99 12.35
C LEU A 123 3.52 -6.01 13.10
N THR A 124 4.82 -6.17 12.92
CA THR A 124 5.84 -5.33 13.56
C THR A 124 6.69 -4.61 12.53
N LEU A 125 7.14 -3.41 12.87
CA LEU A 125 8.18 -2.72 12.12
C LEU A 125 9.53 -3.18 12.67
N ALA A 126 10.40 -3.67 11.76
CA ALA A 126 11.71 -4.21 12.12
C ALA A 126 12.60 -3.15 12.79
N GLU A 127 13.41 -3.59 13.71
CA GLU A 127 14.34 -2.71 14.43
C GLU A 127 15.32 -2.03 13.47
N GLY A 128 15.59 -0.75 13.70
CA GLY A 128 16.46 0.06 12.84
C GLY A 128 15.81 0.54 11.55
N SER A 129 14.52 0.24 11.30
CA SER A 129 13.79 0.84 10.19
C SER A 129 13.84 2.37 10.28
N CYS A 130 14.13 3.02 9.15
CA CYS A 130 14.20 4.47 9.06
C CYS A 130 13.85 4.93 7.64
N CYS A 131 13.01 5.94 7.54
CA CYS A 131 12.69 6.57 6.27
C CYS A 131 12.38 8.05 6.49
N ILE A 132 13.13 8.91 5.81
CA ILE A 132 12.85 10.34 5.69
C ILE A 132 12.66 10.68 4.21
N GLU A 133 11.89 11.71 3.92
CA GLU A 133 11.50 12.07 2.54
C GLU A 133 12.72 12.32 1.63
N GLN A 134 13.77 12.93 2.17
CA GLN A 134 15.00 13.25 1.43
C GLN A 134 15.82 12.01 0.99
N ASP A 135 15.64 10.87 1.66
CA ASP A 135 16.35 9.63 1.40
C ASP A 135 15.55 8.66 0.52
N LEU A 136 14.35 9.06 0.07
CA LEU A 136 13.55 8.26 -0.85
C LEU A 136 14.18 8.30 -2.25
N LEU A 137 14.48 7.13 -2.80
CA LEU A 137 15.02 6.98 -4.17
C LEU A 137 13.92 6.86 -5.24
N ILE A 138 12.69 6.63 -4.81
CA ILE A 138 11.51 6.55 -5.68
C ILE A 138 10.39 7.43 -5.09
N PRO A 139 9.42 7.88 -5.90
CA PRO A 139 8.27 8.65 -5.43
C PRO A 139 7.50 7.96 -4.30
N VAL A 140 6.96 8.75 -3.37
CA VAL A 140 6.21 8.25 -2.22
C VAL A 140 5.05 7.34 -2.65
N GLU A 141 4.34 7.68 -3.72
CA GLU A 141 3.20 6.93 -4.25
C GLU A 141 3.60 5.53 -4.73
N ASP A 142 4.76 5.42 -5.36
CA ASP A 142 5.30 4.15 -5.80
C ASP A 142 5.79 3.31 -4.60
N MET A 143 6.38 3.95 -3.57
CA MET A 143 6.75 3.29 -2.32
C MET A 143 5.51 2.79 -1.56
N VAL A 144 4.43 3.59 -1.48
CA VAL A 144 3.12 3.20 -0.93
C VAL A 144 2.55 2.00 -1.68
N THR A 145 2.67 1.99 -3.01
CA THR A 145 2.21 0.87 -3.84
C THR A 145 2.97 -0.42 -3.50
N VAL A 146 4.30 -0.36 -3.40
CA VAL A 146 5.13 -1.53 -3.07
C VAL A 146 4.82 -2.04 -1.67
N MET A 147 4.94 -1.17 -0.67
CA MET A 147 4.71 -1.49 0.73
C MET A 147 3.29 -2.03 0.96
N GLY A 148 2.28 -1.36 0.39
CA GLY A 148 0.87 -1.73 0.55
C GLY A 148 0.55 -3.11 0.00
N ASN A 149 1.09 -3.46 -1.18
CA ASN A 149 0.86 -4.76 -1.80
C ASN A 149 1.61 -5.90 -1.09
N LEU A 150 2.84 -5.68 -0.62
CA LEU A 150 3.58 -6.69 0.14
C LEU A 150 2.87 -7.02 1.46
N LEU A 151 2.49 -5.99 2.23
CA LEU A 151 1.78 -6.15 3.50
C LEU A 151 0.41 -6.80 3.32
N GLU A 152 -0.36 -6.42 2.26
CA GLU A 152 -1.65 -7.04 1.99
C GLU A 152 -1.52 -8.52 1.67
N ASN A 153 -0.53 -8.89 0.83
CA ASN A 153 -0.28 -10.30 0.50
C ASN A 153 0.05 -11.13 1.75
N ALA A 154 0.89 -10.63 2.65
CA ALA A 154 1.24 -11.30 3.89
C ALA A 154 0.03 -11.43 4.83
N ILE A 155 -0.78 -10.35 4.99
CA ILE A 155 -2.00 -10.38 5.81
C ILE A 155 -3.04 -11.35 5.23
N GLU A 156 -3.24 -11.36 3.92
CA GLU A 156 -4.17 -12.29 3.26
C GLU A 156 -3.72 -13.74 3.43
N GLU A 157 -2.43 -14.03 3.32
CA GLU A 157 -1.88 -15.37 3.49
C GLU A 157 -2.16 -15.88 4.90
N LEU A 158 -1.78 -15.13 5.92
CA LEU A 158 -1.97 -15.49 7.32
C LEU A 158 -3.45 -15.50 7.75
N SER A 159 -4.32 -14.76 7.06
CA SER A 159 -5.77 -14.75 7.32
C SER A 159 -6.45 -15.99 6.77
N SER A 160 -5.97 -16.56 5.65
CA SER A 160 -6.63 -17.65 4.92
C SER A 160 -6.24 -19.03 5.40
N GLY A 161 -5.11 -19.17 6.12
CA GLY A 161 -4.56 -20.44 6.57
C GLY A 161 -4.74 -20.68 8.08
N VAL A 162 -4.59 -21.97 8.47
CA VAL A 162 -4.45 -22.34 9.88
C VAL A 162 -2.95 -22.35 10.18
N HIS A 163 -2.45 -21.25 10.71
CA HIS A 163 -1.05 -21.08 11.09
C HIS A 163 -0.93 -21.06 12.61
N ALA A 164 0.06 -21.79 13.15
CA ALA A 164 0.33 -21.82 14.60
C ALA A 164 0.84 -20.48 15.11
N VAL A 165 1.61 -19.79 14.27
CA VAL A 165 2.15 -18.44 14.51
C VAL A 165 1.71 -17.57 13.34
N LYS A 166 1.24 -16.34 13.64
CA LYS A 166 0.78 -15.37 12.66
C LYS A 166 1.53 -14.06 12.87
N GLU A 167 2.72 -14.01 12.32
CA GLU A 167 3.61 -12.86 12.46
C GLU A 167 4.05 -12.33 11.10
N ILE A 168 4.13 -11.01 11.00
CA ILE A 168 4.71 -10.30 9.86
C ILE A 168 5.71 -9.31 10.43
N GLU A 169 6.93 -9.36 9.91
CA GLU A 169 7.95 -8.34 10.16
C GLU A 169 8.19 -7.54 8.89
N PHE A 170 8.10 -6.21 9.00
CA PHE A 170 8.35 -5.32 7.90
C PHE A 170 9.49 -4.37 8.21
N GLY A 171 10.50 -4.32 7.36
CA GLY A 171 11.65 -3.41 7.44
C GLY A 171 11.65 -2.43 6.28
N LEU A 172 11.90 -1.15 6.57
CA LEU A 172 12.11 -0.11 5.57
C LEU A 172 13.32 0.74 5.98
N TYR A 173 14.36 0.68 5.16
CA TYR A 173 15.63 1.33 5.42
C TYR A 173 15.98 2.23 4.24
N CYS A 174 15.73 3.54 4.39
CA CYS A 174 16.02 4.54 3.37
C CYS A 174 17.33 5.27 3.72
N ARG A 175 18.22 5.34 2.76
CA ARG A 175 19.49 6.08 2.80
C ARG A 175 19.66 6.81 1.47
N PRO A 176 20.52 7.85 1.40
CA PRO A 176 20.71 8.64 0.18
C PRO A 176 21.13 7.85 -1.07
N ASP A 177 21.71 6.68 -0.89
CA ASP A 177 22.25 5.80 -1.94
C ASP A 177 21.48 4.48 -2.11
N CYS A 178 20.68 4.09 -1.10
CA CYS A 178 19.99 2.81 -1.10
C CYS A 178 18.67 2.87 -0.32
N SER A 179 17.61 2.33 -0.90
CA SER A 179 16.36 2.03 -0.19
C SER A 179 16.15 0.52 -0.18
N LEU A 180 16.01 -0.06 1.00
CA LEU A 180 15.78 -1.49 1.22
C LEU A 180 14.43 -1.69 1.91
N LEU A 181 13.58 -2.54 1.32
CA LEU A 181 12.35 -3.03 1.93
C LEU A 181 12.47 -4.53 2.16
N VAL A 182 12.06 -4.98 3.33
CA VAL A 182 11.96 -6.40 3.67
C VAL A 182 10.58 -6.67 4.23
N CYS A 183 9.89 -7.69 3.74
CA CYS A 183 8.60 -8.13 4.27
C CYS A 183 8.65 -9.64 4.45
N THR A 184 8.63 -10.08 5.70
CA THR A 184 8.71 -11.50 6.07
C THR A 184 7.42 -11.90 6.78
N ASP A 185 6.82 -13.00 6.38
CA ASP A 185 5.64 -13.60 7.00
C ASP A 185 5.90 -15.06 7.43
N THR A 186 5.17 -15.52 8.42
CA THR A 186 5.19 -16.91 8.91
C THR A 186 4.11 -17.78 8.26
N GLY A 187 3.79 -17.50 7.01
CA GLY A 187 2.74 -18.20 6.26
C GLY A 187 3.14 -19.58 5.73
N GLY A 188 2.35 -20.07 4.80
CA GLY A 188 2.57 -21.41 4.19
C GLY A 188 3.67 -21.45 3.14
N GLY A 189 4.34 -20.34 2.84
CA GLY A 189 5.32 -20.25 1.76
C GLY A 189 4.69 -20.30 0.37
N ILE A 190 5.53 -20.20 -0.65
CA ILE A 190 5.10 -20.19 -2.05
C ILE A 190 5.64 -21.43 -2.76
N SER A 191 4.74 -22.21 -3.40
CA SER A 191 5.17 -23.38 -4.16
C SER A 191 6.01 -22.98 -5.39
N PRO A 192 6.94 -23.84 -5.85
CA PRO A 192 7.78 -23.56 -7.02
C PRO A 192 6.96 -23.19 -8.28
N GLU A 193 5.79 -23.81 -8.46
CA GLU A 193 4.91 -23.55 -9.60
C GLU A 193 4.31 -22.14 -9.52
N VAL A 194 3.89 -21.70 -8.32
CA VAL A 194 3.36 -20.34 -8.10
C VAL A 194 4.47 -19.32 -8.19
N ARG A 195 5.65 -19.61 -7.61
CA ARG A 195 6.84 -18.74 -7.66
C ARG A 195 7.24 -18.38 -9.08
N SER A 196 7.16 -19.32 -10.03
CA SER A 196 7.54 -19.07 -11.44
C SER A 196 6.63 -18.06 -12.14
N ARG A 197 5.39 -17.86 -11.67
CA ARG A 197 4.36 -17.02 -12.32
C ARG A 197 3.83 -15.89 -11.44
N MET A 198 4.25 -15.79 -10.18
CA MET A 198 3.65 -14.87 -9.19
C MET A 198 3.68 -13.40 -9.58
N PHE A 199 4.56 -13.00 -10.49
CA PHE A 199 4.67 -11.65 -11.01
C PHE A 199 3.93 -11.43 -12.34
N GLU A 200 3.29 -12.46 -12.92
CA GLU A 200 2.50 -12.31 -14.13
C GLU A 200 1.16 -11.62 -13.82
N LYS A 201 0.70 -10.83 -14.78
CA LYS A 201 -0.58 -10.12 -14.63
C LYS A 201 -1.74 -11.13 -14.55
N GLY A 202 -2.48 -11.11 -13.44
CA GLY A 202 -3.59 -12.03 -13.21
C GLY A 202 -3.19 -13.37 -12.61
N ALA A 203 -1.93 -13.58 -12.27
CA ALA A 203 -1.49 -14.76 -11.52
C ALA A 203 -2.00 -14.65 -10.08
N SER A 204 -3.12 -15.28 -9.80
CA SER A 204 -3.67 -15.42 -8.45
C SER A 204 -4.17 -16.83 -8.23
N THR A 205 -3.79 -17.43 -7.11
CA THR A 205 -4.36 -18.70 -6.65
C THR A 205 -5.76 -18.51 -6.04
N LYS A 206 -6.23 -17.25 -5.86
CA LYS A 206 -7.40 -16.89 -5.04
C LYS A 206 -8.58 -16.25 -5.81
N GLY A 207 -8.64 -16.37 -7.18
CA GLY A 207 -9.82 -15.96 -7.99
C GLY A 207 -9.55 -14.97 -9.13
N GLN A 208 -10.54 -14.87 -10.05
CA GLN A 208 -10.43 -14.24 -11.39
C GLN A 208 -10.18 -12.71 -11.42
N TYR A 209 -10.29 -11.99 -10.29
CA TYR A 209 -10.09 -10.54 -10.18
C TYR A 209 -8.91 -10.13 -9.27
N ARG A 210 -8.14 -11.10 -8.74
CA ARG A 210 -6.98 -10.89 -7.88
C ARG A 210 -5.71 -11.33 -8.62
N GLY A 211 -4.55 -10.76 -8.30
CA GLY A 211 -3.28 -11.09 -8.97
C GLY A 211 -2.63 -9.88 -9.66
N THR A 212 -3.04 -8.67 -9.24
CA THR A 212 -2.43 -7.43 -9.74
C THR A 212 -1.38 -6.86 -8.77
N GLY A 213 -1.39 -7.28 -7.50
CA GLY A 213 -0.55 -6.71 -6.46
C GLY A 213 0.95 -6.92 -6.70
N LEU A 214 1.40 -8.18 -6.86
CA LEU A 214 2.82 -8.47 -7.13
C LEU A 214 3.25 -8.01 -8.52
N TYR A 215 2.34 -8.01 -9.50
CA TYR A 215 2.60 -7.40 -10.81
C TYR A 215 2.85 -5.89 -10.68
N ALA A 216 2.07 -5.17 -9.85
CA ALA A 216 2.29 -3.75 -9.58
C ALA A 216 3.64 -3.52 -8.89
N VAL A 217 3.99 -4.34 -7.88
CA VAL A 217 5.30 -4.32 -7.23
C VAL A 217 6.42 -4.48 -8.26
N GLN A 218 6.35 -5.53 -9.09
CA GLN A 218 7.38 -5.77 -10.11
C GLN A 218 7.46 -4.63 -11.13
N SER A 219 6.32 -4.01 -11.48
CA SER A 219 6.27 -2.90 -12.42
C SER A 219 7.00 -1.67 -11.85
N VAL A 220 6.84 -1.38 -10.56
CA VAL A 220 7.58 -0.31 -9.87
C VAL A 220 9.07 -0.66 -9.81
N VAL A 221 9.42 -1.87 -9.35
CA VAL A 221 10.82 -2.30 -9.25
C VAL A 221 11.54 -2.17 -10.58
N ARG A 222 10.92 -2.62 -11.69
CA ARG A 222 11.50 -2.47 -13.04
C ARG A 222 11.63 -1.03 -13.50
N ARG A 223 10.65 -0.17 -13.18
CA ARG A 223 10.67 1.26 -13.56
C ARG A 223 11.88 1.99 -12.99
N TYR A 224 12.30 1.62 -11.80
CA TYR A 224 13.42 2.26 -11.10
C TYR A 224 14.69 1.40 -11.06
N ALA A 225 14.80 0.44 -11.98
CA ALA A 225 15.95 -0.48 -12.08
C ALA A 225 16.31 -1.17 -10.75
N GLY A 226 15.31 -1.35 -9.87
CA GLY A 226 15.48 -2.00 -8.58
C GLY A 226 15.61 -3.52 -8.72
N LYS A 227 15.91 -4.17 -7.61
CA LYS A 227 16.01 -5.62 -7.49
C LYS A 227 14.94 -6.14 -6.55
N ILE A 228 14.35 -7.30 -6.89
CA ILE A 228 13.44 -8.03 -6.03
C ILE A 228 13.96 -9.46 -5.86
N ASP A 229 14.19 -9.84 -4.62
CA ASP A 229 14.55 -11.19 -4.23
C ASP A 229 13.42 -11.79 -3.38
N VAL A 230 13.16 -13.08 -3.55
CA VAL A 230 12.12 -13.80 -2.80
C VAL A 230 12.72 -15.07 -2.23
N ASP A 231 12.73 -15.15 -0.92
CA ASP A 231 13.11 -16.32 -0.17
C ASP A 231 11.86 -16.96 0.43
N THR A 232 11.61 -18.21 0.09
CA THR A 232 10.39 -18.90 0.48
C THR A 232 10.56 -20.41 0.38
N GLU A 233 10.13 -21.10 1.44
CA GLU A 233 10.03 -22.55 1.47
C GLU A 233 8.61 -22.96 1.89
N PRO A 234 8.04 -23.99 1.25
CA PRO A 234 6.72 -24.49 1.62
C PRO A 234 6.64 -24.87 3.10
N GLY A 235 5.77 -24.20 3.85
CA GLY A 235 5.58 -24.41 5.29
C GLY A 235 6.42 -23.54 6.21
N GLU A 236 7.36 -22.73 5.68
CA GLU A 236 8.28 -21.90 6.49
C GLU A 236 8.03 -20.38 6.36
N GLY A 237 7.11 -19.99 5.46
CA GLY A 237 6.79 -18.59 5.23
C GLY A 237 7.44 -18.00 3.99
N THR A 238 7.38 -16.66 3.86
CA THR A 238 7.93 -15.96 2.70
C THR A 238 8.60 -14.66 3.14
N SER A 239 9.77 -14.38 2.56
CA SER A 239 10.48 -13.12 2.71
C SER A 239 10.68 -12.46 1.35
N PHE A 240 10.13 -11.27 1.18
CA PHE A 240 10.37 -10.41 0.02
C PHE A 240 11.41 -9.36 0.39
N THR A 241 12.46 -9.26 -0.41
CA THR A 241 13.48 -8.22 -0.29
C THR A 241 13.50 -7.38 -1.56
N ILE A 242 13.28 -6.08 -1.43
CA ILE A 242 13.31 -5.13 -2.56
C ILE A 242 14.38 -4.08 -2.28
N THR A 243 15.24 -3.86 -3.27
CA THR A 243 16.34 -2.89 -3.17
C THR A 243 16.27 -1.91 -4.34
N PHE A 244 16.36 -0.63 -4.02
CA PHE A 244 16.60 0.44 -5.00
C PHE A 244 17.94 1.06 -4.66
N THR A 245 18.80 1.24 -5.66
CA THR A 245 20.11 1.87 -5.50
C THR A 245 20.22 3.04 -6.46
N ARG A 246 20.87 4.12 -6.00
CA ARG A 246 21.28 5.19 -6.92
C ARG A 246 22.44 4.65 -7.74
N GLU A 247 22.29 4.57 -9.07
CA GLU A 247 23.46 4.32 -9.93
C GLU A 247 24.47 5.43 -9.70
N GLU A 248 25.70 5.07 -9.35
CA GLU A 248 26.81 6.03 -9.40
C GLU A 248 26.96 6.45 -10.88
N ALA A 249 26.77 7.74 -11.13
CA ALA A 249 27.08 8.30 -12.44
C ALA A 249 28.61 8.23 -12.61
N ASP A 250 29.07 7.29 -13.46
CA ASP A 250 30.44 7.25 -13.96
C ASP A 250 30.82 8.53 -14.74
#